data_69168583f6f65421577673cfe039ae9d
#
_entry.id   69168583f6f65421577673cfe039ae9d
#
_cell.length_a   1.000
_cell.length_b   1.000
_cell.length_c   1.000
_cell.angle_alpha   90.00
_cell.angle_beta   90.00
_cell.angle_gamma   90.00
#
_symmetry.space_group_name_H-M   'P 1'
#
loop_
_entity.id
_entity.type
_entity.pdbx_description
1 polymer ?
#
loop_
_entity_poly.entity_id
_entity_poly.type
_entity_poly.pdbx_seq_one_letter_code
_entity_poly.pdbx_strand_id
1 'polypeptide(L)'
;MSLVERLQDSRRREGRPPQKAPRAARTSSAAPRPAVNRDLRTQLLRLDRIDSTLRSAWVATEFKDRALERKLNALTDAGIDWLRETIKVHGWPGHRLVGRSGAAAAWRLIQHADCSLAFQKHCLKLLRDAAARGDVPIQQVAYLTDVVRMREGKKQLYGTKFRKMKGELVPYPIEKEAGVDLRRKEMNLPSLAAYARKIRRTFQPS
;
A
#
# COMPACT_ATOMS: atom_id res chain seq x y z
N MET A 1 -48.46 48.82 -16.29
CA MET A 1 -46.99 48.70 -16.28
C MET A 1 -46.63 47.48 -17.08
N SER A 2 -45.95 47.69 -18.20
CA SER A 2 -45.62 46.64 -19.16
C SER A 2 -44.39 45.85 -18.68
N LEU A 3 -44.20 44.63 -19.23
CA LEU A 3 -43.08 43.75 -18.93
C LEU A 3 -41.69 44.42 -19.16
N VAL A 4 -41.66 45.44 -20.02
CA VAL A 4 -40.45 46.21 -20.38
C VAL A 4 -40.03 47.14 -19.24
N GLU A 5 -40.94 47.69 -18.48
CA GLU A 5 -40.65 48.59 -17.37
C GLU A 5 -40.08 47.86 -16.16
N ARG A 6 -40.41 46.56 -15.96
CA ARG A 6 -39.83 45.74 -14.89
C ARG A 6 -38.39 45.29 -15.17
N LEU A 7 -38.00 45.26 -16.43
CA LEU A 7 -36.61 44.87 -16.82
C LEU A 7 -35.64 46.04 -16.74
N GLN A 8 -36.11 47.29 -16.73
CA GLN A 8 -35.24 48.46 -16.63
C GLN A 8 -34.93 48.86 -15.17
N ASP A 9 -35.79 48.49 -14.21
CA ASP A 9 -35.53 48.78 -12.80
C ASP A 9 -34.53 47.82 -12.14
N SER A 10 -34.36 46.63 -12.70
CA SER A 10 -33.35 45.65 -12.24
C SER A 10 -31.91 46.03 -12.59
N ARG A 11 -31.66 46.92 -13.55
CA ARG A 11 -30.31 47.32 -13.99
C ARG A 11 -29.72 48.51 -13.23
N ARG A 12 -30.46 49.12 -12.32
CA ARG A 12 -29.95 50.28 -11.51
C ARG A 12 -29.41 49.92 -10.14
N ARG A 13 -29.38 48.63 -9.76
CA ARG A 13 -28.85 48.18 -8.46
C ARG A 13 -27.52 47.42 -8.54
N GLU A 14 -26.89 47.36 -9.72
CA GLU A 14 -25.55 46.77 -9.89
C GLU A 14 -24.48 47.86 -9.84
N GLY A 15 -24.05 48.24 -8.65
CA GLY A 15 -23.07 49.28 -8.49
C GLY A 15 -22.36 49.27 -7.14
N ARG A 16 -21.91 48.12 -6.64
CA ARG A 16 -20.85 48.08 -5.64
C ARG A 16 -20.16 46.70 -5.66
N PRO A 17 -18.87 46.61 -5.99
CA PRO A 17 -18.15 45.35 -5.88
C PRO A 17 -18.10 44.93 -4.41
N PRO A 18 -18.33 43.64 -4.08
CA PRO A 18 -18.22 43.17 -2.71
C PRO A 18 -16.80 43.41 -2.20
N GLN A 19 -16.71 44.17 -1.12
CA GLN A 19 -15.44 44.30 -0.37
C GLN A 19 -15.01 42.89 0.05
N LYS A 20 -13.80 42.47 -0.37
CA LYS A 20 -13.16 41.26 0.10
C LYS A 20 -13.11 41.30 1.63
N ALA A 21 -13.87 40.43 2.27
CA ALA A 21 -13.75 40.17 3.69
C ALA A 21 -12.28 39.80 4.00
N PRO A 22 -11.70 40.29 5.10
CA PRO A 22 -10.36 39.96 5.47
C PRO A 22 -10.26 38.42 5.58
N ARG A 23 -9.36 37.85 4.82
CA ARG A 23 -9.04 36.43 4.84
C ARG A 23 -8.57 36.09 6.25
N ALA A 24 -9.48 35.53 7.06
CA ALA A 24 -9.12 35.06 8.39
C ALA A 24 -7.91 34.14 8.25
N ALA A 25 -6.82 34.56 8.86
CA ALA A 25 -5.60 33.75 8.95
C ALA A 25 -6.02 32.46 9.64
N ARG A 26 -6.14 31.37 8.87
CA ARG A 26 -6.30 30.02 9.42
C ARG A 26 -5.00 29.71 10.14
N THR A 27 -4.93 30.09 11.41
CA THR A 27 -3.92 29.54 12.32
C THR A 27 -4.23 28.07 12.46
N SER A 28 -3.64 27.27 11.56
CA SER A 28 -3.59 25.85 11.65
C SER A 28 -2.71 25.52 12.85
N SER A 29 -3.31 25.45 14.03
CA SER A 29 -2.73 24.78 15.19
C SER A 29 -2.73 23.28 14.95
N ALA A 30 -2.00 22.85 13.92
CA ALA A 30 -1.68 21.44 13.75
C ALA A 30 -0.68 21.10 14.86
N ALA A 31 -1.09 20.26 15.81
CA ALA A 31 -0.17 19.68 16.79
C ALA A 31 1.10 19.20 16.08
N PRO A 32 2.30 19.43 16.63
CA PRO A 32 3.54 19.06 15.99
C PRO A 32 3.49 17.58 15.66
N ARG A 33 3.76 17.24 14.38
CA ARG A 33 3.82 15.83 13.96
C ARG A 33 4.85 15.13 14.82
N PRO A 34 4.53 13.98 15.42
CA PRO A 34 5.49 13.23 16.23
C PRO A 34 6.76 13.00 15.41
N ALA A 35 7.91 13.23 16.04
CA ALA A 35 9.19 13.02 15.38
C ALA A 35 9.33 11.57 14.94
N VAL A 36 9.79 11.39 13.71
CA VAL A 36 10.04 10.04 13.16
C VAL A 36 11.09 9.34 14.02
N ASN A 37 10.81 8.10 14.42
CA ASN A 37 11.79 7.24 15.09
C ASN A 37 12.88 6.85 14.08
N ARG A 38 14.02 7.55 14.16
CA ARG A 38 15.13 7.41 13.21
C ARG A 38 15.82 6.07 13.32
N ASP A 39 15.92 5.52 14.52
CA ASP A 39 16.58 4.23 14.76
C ASP A 39 15.78 3.08 14.18
N LEU A 40 14.48 3.03 14.43
CA LEU A 40 13.58 2.07 13.81
C LEU A 40 13.60 2.17 12.28
N ARG A 41 13.57 3.40 11.76
CA ARG A 41 13.66 3.62 10.31
C ARG A 41 14.95 3.08 9.73
N THR A 42 16.09 3.34 10.38
CA THR A 42 17.40 2.87 9.94
C THR A 42 17.47 1.34 9.94
N GLN A 43 16.97 0.70 10.98
CA GLN A 43 16.90 -0.75 11.09
C GLN A 43 16.03 -1.35 9.98
N LEU A 44 14.83 -0.82 9.74
CA LEU A 44 13.94 -1.26 8.67
C LEU A 44 14.59 -1.17 7.30
N LEU A 45 15.23 -0.03 7.00
CA LEU A 45 15.92 0.18 5.72
C LEU A 45 17.11 -0.77 5.54
N ARG A 46 17.83 -1.08 6.63
CA ARG A 46 18.92 -2.06 6.60
C ARG A 46 18.42 -3.47 6.29
N LEU A 47 17.40 -3.94 6.99
CA LEU A 47 16.79 -5.26 6.78
C LEU A 47 16.25 -5.39 5.36
N ASP A 48 15.49 -4.40 4.89
CA ASP A 48 14.93 -4.37 3.54
C ASP A 48 16.01 -4.40 2.45
N ARG A 49 17.12 -3.69 2.64
CA ARG A 49 18.25 -3.71 1.70
C ARG A 49 18.88 -5.12 1.62
N ILE A 50 19.13 -5.75 2.77
CA ILE A 50 19.73 -7.08 2.81
C ILE A 50 18.79 -8.11 2.17
N ASP A 51 17.50 -8.07 2.52
CA ASP A 51 16.47 -8.95 1.93
C ASP A 51 16.40 -8.78 0.41
N SER A 52 16.33 -7.54 -0.08
CA SER A 52 16.27 -7.26 -1.52
C SER A 52 17.53 -7.74 -2.26
N THR A 53 18.70 -7.58 -1.67
CA THR A 53 19.96 -8.05 -2.26
C THR A 53 20.02 -9.58 -2.36
N LEU A 54 19.68 -10.27 -1.28
CA LEU A 54 19.66 -11.74 -1.27
C LEU A 54 18.61 -12.31 -2.22
N ARG A 55 17.42 -11.70 -2.28
CA ARG A 55 16.36 -12.11 -3.23
C ARG A 55 16.79 -11.93 -4.67
N SER A 56 17.38 -10.79 -4.99
CA SER A 56 17.87 -10.53 -6.34
C SER A 56 18.94 -11.54 -6.76
N ALA A 57 19.86 -11.86 -5.85
CA ALA A 57 20.89 -12.89 -6.10
C ALA A 57 20.24 -14.26 -6.29
N TRP A 58 19.27 -14.63 -5.45
CA TRP A 58 18.60 -15.94 -5.56
C TRP A 58 17.76 -16.06 -6.84
N VAL A 59 17.05 -15.00 -7.24
CA VAL A 59 16.34 -14.93 -8.53
C VAL A 59 17.30 -15.09 -9.70
N ALA A 60 18.51 -14.47 -9.66
CA ALA A 60 19.51 -14.59 -10.71
C ALA A 60 20.03 -16.02 -10.90
N THR A 61 19.93 -16.87 -9.87
CA THR A 61 20.22 -18.32 -9.97
C THR A 61 19.02 -19.16 -10.37
N GLU A 62 17.94 -18.54 -10.85
CA GLU A 62 16.66 -19.21 -11.15
C GLU A 62 16.13 -20.01 -9.96
N PHE A 63 16.34 -19.52 -8.74
CA PHE A 63 15.94 -20.16 -7.48
C PHE A 63 16.67 -21.49 -7.17
N LYS A 64 17.82 -21.74 -7.81
CA LYS A 64 18.57 -23.02 -7.68
C LYS A 64 19.60 -23.01 -6.55
N ASP A 65 20.07 -21.82 -6.12
CA ASP A 65 21.10 -21.72 -5.07
C ASP A 65 20.50 -21.95 -3.67
N ARG A 66 20.71 -23.14 -3.15
CA ARG A 66 20.24 -23.56 -1.82
C ARG A 66 20.95 -22.82 -0.67
N ALA A 67 22.15 -22.30 -0.89
CA ALA A 67 22.86 -21.54 0.13
C ALA A 67 22.23 -20.13 0.28
N LEU A 68 21.90 -19.49 -0.83
CA LEU A 68 21.17 -18.22 -0.84
C LEU A 68 19.76 -18.39 -0.25
N GLU A 69 19.05 -19.46 -0.59
CA GLU A 69 17.74 -19.78 -0.03
C GLU A 69 17.80 -19.87 1.50
N ARG A 70 18.75 -20.63 2.05
CA ARG A 70 18.93 -20.76 3.52
C ARG A 70 19.25 -19.42 4.19
N LYS A 71 20.12 -18.60 3.57
CA LYS A 71 20.45 -17.27 4.09
C LYS A 71 19.24 -16.36 4.10
N LEU A 72 18.43 -16.40 3.04
CA LEU A 72 17.23 -15.61 2.91
C LEU A 72 16.18 -16.03 3.95
N ASN A 73 15.97 -17.34 4.15
CA ASN A 73 15.05 -17.86 5.15
C ASN A 73 15.46 -17.43 6.56
N ALA A 74 16.73 -17.59 6.91
CA ALA A 74 17.26 -17.17 8.23
C ALA A 74 17.10 -15.66 8.45
N LEU A 75 17.35 -14.84 7.43
CA LEU A 75 17.11 -13.39 7.50
C LEU A 75 15.61 -13.08 7.69
N THR A 76 14.75 -13.79 6.96
CA THR A 76 13.30 -13.61 7.05
C THR A 76 12.80 -13.94 8.44
N ASP A 77 13.22 -15.06 9.03
CA ASP A 77 12.84 -15.47 10.38
C ASP A 77 13.29 -14.46 11.44
N ALA A 78 14.54 -14.05 11.41
CA ALA A 78 15.07 -13.02 12.32
C ALA A 78 14.37 -11.66 12.13
N GLY A 79 14.07 -11.29 10.88
CA GLY A 79 13.34 -10.08 10.55
C GLY A 79 11.90 -10.09 11.06
N ILE A 80 11.23 -11.24 11.00
CA ILE A 80 9.87 -11.43 11.55
C ILE A 80 9.88 -11.29 13.06
N ASP A 81 10.82 -11.92 13.75
CA ASP A 81 10.91 -11.85 15.20
C ASP A 81 11.18 -10.42 15.68
N TRP A 82 12.10 -9.74 15.02
CA TRP A 82 12.36 -8.32 15.28
C TRP A 82 11.14 -7.44 15.01
N LEU A 83 10.44 -7.64 13.89
CA LEU A 83 9.20 -6.91 13.56
C LEU A 83 8.08 -7.18 14.55
N ARG A 84 7.96 -8.42 15.04
CA ARG A 84 6.96 -8.81 16.04
C ARG A 84 7.16 -8.01 17.33
N GLU A 85 8.39 -7.94 17.83
CA GLU A 85 8.70 -7.15 19.02
C GLU A 85 8.54 -5.64 18.77
N THR A 86 8.96 -5.15 17.60
CA THR A 86 8.74 -3.76 17.20
C THR A 86 7.25 -3.39 17.18
N ILE A 87 6.42 -4.24 16.60
CA ILE A 87 4.96 -4.03 16.53
C ILE A 87 4.31 -4.10 17.91
N LYS A 88 4.77 -4.97 18.77
CA LYS A 88 4.28 -5.09 20.15
C LYS A 88 4.51 -3.82 20.95
N VAL A 89 5.67 -3.18 20.78
CA VAL A 89 6.05 -1.95 21.50
C VAL A 89 5.46 -0.69 20.87
N HIS A 90 5.46 -0.59 19.55
CA HIS A 90 5.19 0.66 18.82
C HIS A 90 3.92 0.63 17.96
N GLY A 91 3.28 -0.52 17.82
CA GLY A 91 2.23 -0.72 16.82
C GLY A 91 2.80 -0.85 15.40
N TRP A 92 1.94 -0.73 14.39
CA TRP A 92 2.37 -0.83 12.99
C TRP A 92 3.34 0.31 12.61
N PRO A 93 4.51 0.01 12.01
CA PRO A 93 5.49 1.03 11.62
C PRO A 93 5.05 1.76 10.34
N GLY A 94 4.05 2.63 10.49
CA GLY A 94 3.50 3.48 9.43
C GLY A 94 4.31 4.76 9.19
N HIS A 95 3.77 5.62 8.33
CA HIS A 95 4.45 6.87 7.93
C HIS A 95 4.73 7.81 9.10
N ARG A 96 3.86 7.82 10.11
CA ARG A 96 4.01 8.69 11.29
C ARG A 96 5.17 8.25 12.17
N LEU A 97 5.36 6.94 12.31
CA LEU A 97 6.41 6.38 13.19
C LEU A 97 7.79 6.36 12.51
N VAL A 98 7.87 5.90 11.25
CA VAL A 98 9.16 5.62 10.59
C VAL A 98 9.37 6.36 9.26
N GLY A 99 8.47 7.28 8.91
CA GLY A 99 8.49 7.96 7.63
C GLY A 99 8.10 7.04 6.45
N ARG A 100 7.92 7.63 5.27
CA ARG A 100 7.44 6.88 4.09
C ARG A 100 8.37 5.72 3.69
N SER A 101 9.68 5.93 3.69
CA SER A 101 10.66 4.90 3.30
C SER A 101 10.73 3.75 4.30
N GLY A 102 10.72 4.05 5.62
CA GLY A 102 10.67 3.01 6.65
C GLY A 102 9.38 2.19 6.61
N ALA A 103 8.23 2.84 6.41
CA ALA A 103 6.94 2.14 6.26
C ALA A 103 6.90 1.25 5.01
N ALA A 104 7.50 1.69 3.89
CA ALA A 104 7.63 0.87 2.70
C ALA A 104 8.54 -0.35 2.92
N ALA A 105 9.63 -0.18 3.68
CA ALA A 105 10.52 -1.28 4.06
C ALA A 105 9.80 -2.31 4.95
N ALA A 106 9.10 -1.86 6.01
CA ALA A 106 8.29 -2.74 6.86
C ALA A 106 7.26 -3.53 6.05
N TRP A 107 6.60 -2.87 5.11
CA TRP A 107 5.65 -3.48 4.21
C TRP A 107 6.26 -4.61 3.36
N ARG A 108 7.44 -4.39 2.74
CA ARG A 108 8.11 -5.43 1.94
C ARG A 108 8.50 -6.63 2.78
N LEU A 109 9.07 -6.40 3.96
CA LEU A 109 9.44 -7.47 4.89
C LEU A 109 8.24 -8.36 5.26
N ILE A 110 7.06 -7.76 5.53
CA ILE A 110 5.85 -8.54 5.81
C ILE A 110 5.35 -9.32 4.59
N GLN A 111 5.46 -8.78 3.39
CA GLN A 111 5.09 -9.52 2.18
C GLN A 111 5.97 -10.76 1.96
N HIS A 112 7.21 -10.70 2.41
CA HIS A 112 8.18 -11.78 2.29
C HIS A 112 8.14 -12.76 3.49
N ALA A 113 7.31 -12.50 4.49
CA ALA A 113 7.16 -13.33 5.69
C ALA A 113 6.38 -14.64 5.41
N ASP A 114 6.77 -15.38 4.39
CA ASP A 114 6.04 -16.57 3.94
C ASP A 114 6.07 -17.73 4.98
N CYS A 115 6.98 -17.71 5.95
CA CYS A 115 7.08 -18.72 7.00
C CYS A 115 5.98 -18.61 8.07
N SER A 116 5.29 -17.45 8.24
CA SER A 116 4.33 -17.23 9.32
C SER A 116 2.99 -16.64 8.87
N LEU A 117 2.05 -17.50 8.47
CA LEU A 117 0.67 -17.09 8.15
C LEU A 117 -0.02 -16.38 9.33
N ALA A 118 0.18 -16.88 10.56
CA ALA A 118 -0.41 -16.27 11.75
C ALA A 118 0.06 -14.82 11.93
N PHE A 119 1.35 -14.56 11.70
CA PHE A 119 1.91 -13.22 11.77
C PHE A 119 1.38 -12.33 10.64
N GLN A 120 1.30 -12.81 9.41
CA GLN A 120 0.71 -12.06 8.30
C GLN A 120 -0.76 -11.70 8.58
N LYS A 121 -1.55 -12.59 9.16
CA LYS A 121 -2.94 -12.32 9.58
C LYS A 121 -3.00 -11.23 10.66
N HIS A 122 -2.13 -11.29 11.65
CA HIS A 122 -2.02 -10.24 12.68
C HIS A 122 -1.66 -8.90 12.04
N CYS A 123 -0.64 -8.86 11.20
CA CYS A 123 -0.22 -7.65 10.48
C CYS A 123 -1.31 -7.10 9.57
N LEU A 124 -2.12 -7.94 8.93
CA LEU A 124 -3.24 -7.49 8.10
C LEU A 124 -4.28 -6.70 8.90
N LYS A 125 -4.56 -7.09 10.15
CA LYS A 125 -5.46 -6.33 11.04
C LYS A 125 -4.87 -4.94 11.32
N LEU A 126 -3.62 -4.89 11.76
CA LEU A 126 -2.94 -3.62 12.06
C LEU A 126 -2.80 -2.71 10.84
N LEU A 127 -2.57 -3.30 9.67
CA LEU A 127 -2.45 -2.59 8.40
C LEU A 127 -3.77 -1.93 7.99
N ARG A 128 -4.91 -2.61 8.21
CA ARG A 128 -6.25 -2.04 7.99
C ARG A 128 -6.48 -0.81 8.86
N ASP A 129 -6.16 -0.91 10.15
CA ASP A 129 -6.30 0.20 11.09
C ASP A 129 -5.38 1.36 10.72
N ALA A 130 -4.14 1.09 10.31
CA ALA A 130 -3.20 2.09 9.84
C ALA A 130 -3.67 2.77 8.54
N ALA A 131 -4.24 2.01 7.60
CA ALA A 131 -4.79 2.54 6.35
C ALA A 131 -6.00 3.43 6.61
N ALA A 132 -6.91 3.04 7.52
CA ALA A 132 -8.05 3.85 7.92
C ALA A 132 -7.64 5.22 8.51
N ARG A 133 -6.47 5.29 9.16
CA ARG A 133 -5.88 6.54 9.67
C ARG A 133 -5.01 7.29 8.65
N GLY A 134 -4.90 6.80 7.41
CA GLY A 134 -4.04 7.38 6.37
C GLY A 134 -2.54 7.26 6.66
N ASP A 135 -2.15 6.33 7.52
CA ASP A 135 -0.75 6.12 7.93
C ASP A 135 0.01 5.15 7.01
N VAL A 136 -0.70 4.45 6.14
CA VAL A 136 -0.17 3.61 5.06
C VAL A 136 -1.08 3.66 3.83
N PRO A 137 -0.58 3.34 2.63
CA PRO A 137 -1.42 3.23 1.44
C PRO A 137 -2.42 2.07 1.55
N ILE A 138 -3.70 2.31 1.23
CA ILE A 138 -4.75 1.28 1.29
C ILE A 138 -4.48 0.09 0.36
N GLN A 139 -3.74 0.31 -0.73
CA GLN A 139 -3.33 -0.76 -1.66
C GLN A 139 -2.57 -1.89 -0.95
N GLN A 140 -1.80 -1.56 0.08
CA GLN A 140 -1.05 -2.55 0.85
C GLN A 140 -1.97 -3.56 1.54
N VAL A 141 -3.14 -3.12 1.99
CA VAL A 141 -4.18 -4.00 2.55
C VAL A 141 -4.67 -5.01 1.51
N ALA A 142 -4.91 -4.57 0.27
CA ALA A 142 -5.35 -5.47 -0.80
C ALA A 142 -4.30 -6.54 -1.12
N TYR A 143 -3.03 -6.15 -1.26
CA TYR A 143 -1.94 -7.09 -1.52
C TYR A 143 -1.78 -8.13 -0.40
N LEU A 144 -1.79 -7.71 0.86
CA LEU A 144 -1.64 -8.66 1.98
C LEU A 144 -2.90 -9.51 2.18
N THR A 145 -4.08 -8.98 1.87
CA THR A 145 -5.32 -9.75 1.89
C THR A 145 -5.24 -10.93 0.93
N ASP A 146 -4.80 -10.70 -0.32
CA ASP A 146 -4.67 -11.78 -1.30
C ASP A 146 -3.64 -12.83 -0.88
N VAL A 147 -2.47 -12.39 -0.34
CA VAL A 147 -1.46 -13.30 0.21
C VAL A 147 -2.05 -14.20 1.30
N VAL A 148 -2.69 -13.60 2.30
CA VAL A 148 -3.27 -14.33 3.44
C VAL A 148 -4.34 -15.31 2.94
N ARG A 149 -5.25 -14.88 2.07
CA ARG A 149 -6.31 -15.73 1.51
C ARG A 149 -5.76 -16.92 0.75
N MET A 150 -4.77 -16.69 -0.12
CA MET A 150 -4.13 -17.78 -0.88
C MET A 150 -3.46 -18.80 0.03
N ARG A 151 -2.81 -18.36 1.09
CA ARG A 151 -2.19 -19.25 2.09
C ARG A 151 -3.22 -20.00 2.94
N GLU A 152 -4.44 -19.49 3.04
CA GLU A 152 -5.60 -20.19 3.61
C GLU A 152 -6.30 -21.13 2.59
N GLY A 153 -5.75 -21.31 1.38
CA GLY A 153 -6.39 -22.12 0.32
C GLY A 153 -7.57 -21.43 -0.36
N LYS A 154 -7.79 -20.13 -0.12
CA LYS A 154 -8.90 -19.36 -0.67
C LYS A 154 -8.50 -18.63 -1.96
N LYS A 155 -9.49 -18.33 -2.81
CA LYS A 155 -9.31 -17.47 -3.98
C LYS A 155 -8.95 -16.04 -3.55
N GLN A 156 -8.20 -15.32 -4.40
CA GLN A 156 -7.91 -13.90 -4.23
C GLN A 156 -9.20 -13.06 -4.24
N LEU A 157 -9.15 -11.86 -3.66
CA LEU A 157 -10.22 -10.85 -3.81
C LEU A 157 -9.88 -9.80 -4.87
N TYR A 158 -8.60 -9.48 -5.01
CA TYR A 158 -8.14 -8.35 -5.81
C TYR A 158 -7.29 -8.76 -7.02
N GLY A 159 -6.86 -10.03 -7.13
CA GLY A 159 -6.04 -10.50 -8.24
C GLY A 159 -4.65 -9.86 -8.26
N THR A 160 -3.98 -9.78 -7.12
CA THR A 160 -2.66 -9.14 -6.99
C THR A 160 -1.50 -10.12 -7.21
N LYS A 161 -1.74 -11.42 -7.15
CA LYS A 161 -0.74 -12.47 -7.34
C LYS A 161 -0.95 -13.20 -8.66
N PHE A 162 0.16 -13.46 -9.35
CA PHE A 162 0.20 -14.08 -10.66
C PHE A 162 1.05 -15.36 -10.63
N ARG A 163 0.76 -16.27 -11.53
CA ARG A 163 1.55 -17.49 -11.77
C ARG A 163 1.81 -17.67 -13.24
N LYS A 164 2.88 -18.38 -13.58
CA LYS A 164 3.15 -18.82 -14.94
C LYS A 164 2.32 -20.08 -15.22
N MET A 165 1.51 -20.06 -16.29
CA MET A 165 0.71 -21.20 -16.72
C MET A 165 0.76 -21.25 -18.25
N LYS A 166 1.23 -22.39 -18.80
CA LYS A 166 1.43 -22.59 -20.26
C LYS A 166 2.24 -21.45 -20.91
N GLY A 167 3.27 -20.97 -20.22
CA GLY A 167 4.13 -19.89 -20.73
C GLY A 167 3.64 -18.47 -20.42
N GLU A 168 2.39 -18.27 -20.05
CA GLU A 168 1.79 -16.96 -19.80
C GLU A 168 1.69 -16.64 -18.29
N LEU A 169 1.79 -15.35 -17.97
CA LEU A 169 1.50 -14.84 -16.61
C LEU A 169 0.00 -14.56 -16.49
N VAL A 170 -0.65 -15.38 -15.66
CA VAL A 170 -2.08 -15.26 -15.36
C VAL A 170 -2.30 -15.06 -13.86
N PRO A 171 -3.36 -14.36 -13.43
CA PRO A 171 -3.67 -14.25 -12.02
C PRO A 171 -4.02 -15.63 -11.43
N TYR A 172 -3.71 -15.85 -10.16
CA TYR A 172 -4.31 -16.94 -9.42
C TYR A 172 -5.84 -16.77 -9.36
N PRO A 173 -6.63 -17.84 -9.14
CA PRO A 173 -8.08 -17.75 -9.12
C PRO A 173 -8.62 -16.61 -8.25
N ILE A 174 -9.56 -15.84 -8.79
CA ILE A 174 -10.19 -14.70 -8.14
C ILE A 174 -11.62 -15.06 -7.76
N GLU A 175 -12.03 -14.68 -6.55
CA GLU A 175 -13.40 -14.85 -6.08
C GLU A 175 -14.31 -13.82 -6.75
N LYS A 176 -15.45 -14.27 -7.32
CA LYS A 176 -16.42 -13.42 -8.03
C LYS A 176 -15.71 -12.43 -8.97
N GLU A 177 -15.01 -12.95 -9.96
CA GLU A 177 -14.11 -12.19 -10.84
C GLU A 177 -14.80 -11.02 -11.55
N ALA A 178 -16.08 -11.16 -11.95
CA ALA A 178 -16.86 -10.11 -12.57
C ALA A 178 -16.88 -8.78 -11.77
N GLY A 179 -16.77 -8.85 -10.44
CA GLY A 179 -16.75 -7.66 -9.56
C GLY A 179 -15.33 -7.22 -9.16
N VAL A 180 -14.28 -7.79 -9.72
CA VAL A 180 -12.90 -7.52 -9.26
C VAL A 180 -12.49 -6.07 -9.42
N ASP A 181 -12.83 -5.44 -10.53
CA ASP A 181 -12.41 -4.06 -10.81
C ASP A 181 -13.11 -3.05 -9.90
N LEU A 182 -14.34 -3.31 -9.47
CA LEU A 182 -15.00 -2.50 -8.46
C LEU A 182 -14.24 -2.56 -7.12
N ARG A 183 -13.95 -3.77 -6.63
CA ARG A 183 -13.15 -3.95 -5.41
C ARG A 183 -11.76 -3.34 -5.51
N ARG A 184 -11.13 -3.41 -6.68
CA ARG A 184 -9.82 -2.80 -6.95
C ARG A 184 -9.87 -1.28 -6.88
N LYS A 185 -10.93 -0.66 -7.42
CA LYS A 185 -11.16 0.78 -7.35
C LYS A 185 -11.28 1.27 -5.90
N GLU A 186 -12.02 0.55 -5.05
CA GLU A 186 -12.14 0.85 -3.61
C GLU A 186 -10.79 0.84 -2.89
N MET A 187 -9.85 0.02 -3.36
CA MET A 187 -8.49 -0.07 -2.83
C MET A 187 -7.47 0.81 -3.58
N ASN A 188 -7.91 1.76 -4.39
CA ASN A 188 -7.06 2.60 -5.23
C ASN A 188 -6.08 1.81 -6.12
N LEU A 189 -6.48 0.63 -6.58
CA LEU A 189 -5.72 -0.20 -7.51
C LEU A 189 -6.16 0.07 -8.96
N PRO A 190 -5.25 -0.02 -9.94
CA PRO A 190 -5.62 0.02 -11.35
C PRO A 190 -6.50 -1.19 -11.70
N SER A 191 -7.24 -1.16 -12.83
CA SER A 191 -8.02 -2.31 -13.29
C SER A 191 -7.15 -3.57 -13.40
N LEU A 192 -7.75 -4.75 -13.27
CA LEU A 192 -7.04 -6.03 -13.36
C LEU A 192 -6.30 -6.15 -14.69
N ALA A 193 -6.93 -5.74 -15.79
CA ALA A 193 -6.32 -5.77 -17.12
C ALA A 193 -5.10 -4.85 -17.22
N ALA A 194 -5.17 -3.62 -16.67
CA ALA A 194 -4.03 -2.71 -16.65
C ALA A 194 -2.88 -3.24 -15.79
N TYR A 195 -3.20 -3.85 -14.66
CA TYR A 195 -2.21 -4.45 -13.78
C TYR A 195 -1.56 -5.69 -14.42
N ALA A 196 -2.34 -6.56 -15.06
CA ALA A 196 -1.83 -7.72 -15.78
C ALA A 196 -0.84 -7.32 -16.90
N ARG A 197 -1.18 -6.28 -17.69
CA ARG A 197 -0.25 -5.74 -18.70
C ARG A 197 1.07 -5.25 -18.08
N LYS A 198 1.01 -4.57 -16.93
CA LYS A 198 2.21 -4.14 -16.21
C LYS A 198 3.06 -5.32 -15.76
N ILE A 199 2.45 -6.35 -15.16
CA ILE A 199 3.15 -7.55 -14.66
C ILE A 199 3.82 -8.28 -15.84
N ARG A 200 3.13 -8.50 -16.95
CA ARG A 200 3.70 -9.15 -18.15
C ARG A 200 4.92 -8.39 -18.66
N ARG A 201 4.83 -7.07 -18.84
CA ARG A 201 5.97 -6.25 -19.28
C ARG A 201 7.17 -6.32 -18.33
N THR A 202 6.93 -6.46 -17.04
CA THR A 202 8.01 -6.50 -16.04
C THR A 202 8.72 -7.87 -16.00
N PHE A 203 7.96 -8.96 -16.17
CA PHE A 203 8.47 -10.32 -15.94
C PHE A 203 8.50 -11.21 -17.20
N GLN A 204 8.01 -10.73 -18.31
CA GLN A 204 8.09 -11.35 -19.64
C GLN A 204 8.44 -10.25 -20.65
N PRO A 205 9.64 -9.68 -20.60
CA PRO A 205 10.10 -8.80 -21.69
C PRO A 205 10.17 -9.62 -22.96
N SER A 206 9.68 -9.03 -24.07
CA SER A 206 9.68 -9.61 -25.42
C SER A 206 11.08 -9.93 -25.88
#